data_d74cc992bd6dd0103b423204bdc65e7a
#
_entry.id   d74cc992bd6dd0103b423204bdc65e7a
#
_cell.length_a   1.000
_cell.length_b   1.000
_cell.length_c   1.000
_cell.angle_alpha   90.00
_cell.angle_beta   90.00
_cell.angle_gamma   90.00
#
_symmetry.space_group_name_H-M   'P 1'
#
loop_
_entity.id
_entity.type
_entity.pdbx_description
1 polymer ?
#
loop_
_entity_poly.entity_id
_entity_poly.type
_entity_poly.pdbx_seq_one_letter_code
_entity_poly.pdbx_strand_id
1 'polypeptide(L)'
;MIIDTILKNCSKRQNHKCDEQCENCSYGEFCPEDCEKCFEYIHYPYRAKDGAPKRKYDCPNMADFYTCKYSYRYTSEIMYALERTTRLFTVKNLKVLSFGCGPCTDLFAIDCLRENGTLTYDTLEYHGIDYSESVWKNIHDDIKSFENDKIKISFFYKDACQIINDISKGTWIPDLIVFQYVFSDMEKHTSSDNIRSFLETFSEYYNSKVTKDTYIILNDINLGRS
;
A
#
# COMPACT_ATOMS: atom_id res chain seq x y z
N MET A 1 17.74 7.44 -0.05
CA MET A 1 16.33 7.23 -0.47
C MET A 1 15.54 6.62 0.69
N ILE A 2 14.24 6.90 0.76
CA ILE A 2 13.35 6.34 1.80
C ILE A 2 13.41 4.82 1.77
N ILE A 3 13.29 4.21 0.60
CA ILE A 3 13.27 2.75 0.41
C ILE A 3 14.45 2.04 1.08
N ASP A 4 15.68 2.57 0.95
CA ASP A 4 16.87 1.91 1.50
C ASP A 4 16.83 1.84 3.04
N THR A 5 16.33 2.90 3.67
CA THR A 5 16.17 2.96 5.12
C THR A 5 15.11 1.99 5.60
N ILE A 6 13.96 1.95 4.92
CA ILE A 6 12.86 1.05 5.25
C ILE A 6 13.29 -0.41 5.10
N LEU A 7 13.92 -0.78 3.99
CA LEU A 7 14.41 -2.15 3.78
C LEU A 7 15.44 -2.56 4.84
N LYS A 8 16.34 -1.65 5.23
CA LYS A 8 17.31 -1.90 6.31
C LYS A 8 16.61 -2.16 7.65
N ASN A 9 15.56 -1.40 7.97
CA ASN A 9 14.81 -1.56 9.22
C ASN A 9 13.99 -2.86 9.18
N CYS A 10 13.29 -3.15 8.10
CA CYS A 10 12.57 -4.41 7.90
C CYS A 10 13.51 -5.62 8.02
N SER A 11 14.66 -5.57 7.35
CA SER A 11 15.66 -6.65 7.42
C SER A 11 16.18 -6.90 8.83
N LYS A 12 16.35 -5.85 9.64
CA LYS A 12 16.74 -5.99 11.05
C LYS A 12 15.65 -6.67 11.89
N ARG A 13 14.37 -6.32 11.65
CA ARG A 13 13.24 -6.92 12.38
C ARG A 13 13.03 -8.38 11.99
N GLN A 14 13.27 -8.76 10.73
CA GLN A 14 13.14 -10.15 10.26
C GLN A 14 14.08 -11.14 10.94
N ASN A 15 15.17 -10.69 11.58
CA ASN A 15 16.09 -11.57 12.30
C ASN A 15 15.51 -12.10 13.62
N HIS A 16 14.30 -11.67 14.00
CA HIS A 16 13.56 -12.20 15.13
C HIS A 16 12.71 -13.39 14.68
N LYS A 17 12.79 -14.50 15.40
CA LYS A 17 11.92 -15.67 15.16
C LYS A 17 10.46 -15.28 15.42
N CYS A 18 9.53 -15.92 14.70
CA CYS A 18 8.10 -15.85 14.98
C CYS A 18 7.79 -16.64 16.25
N ASP A 19 8.19 -16.14 17.43
CA ASP A 19 7.93 -16.80 18.71
C ASP A 19 6.80 -16.12 19.49
N GLU A 20 7.09 -15.07 20.24
CA GLU A 20 6.09 -14.47 21.15
C GLU A 20 5.31 -13.29 20.53
N GLN A 21 5.77 -12.72 19.43
CA GLN A 21 5.16 -11.52 18.82
C GLN A 21 3.96 -11.82 17.91
N CYS A 22 3.65 -13.08 17.68
CA CYS A 22 2.52 -13.51 16.86
C CYS A 22 1.22 -13.73 17.65
N GLU A 23 1.09 -13.25 18.88
CA GLU A 23 -0.11 -13.43 19.73
C GLU A 23 -1.41 -12.98 19.05
N ASN A 24 -1.33 -12.01 18.14
CA ASN A 24 -2.49 -11.53 17.38
C ASN A 24 -2.60 -12.11 15.96
N CYS A 25 -1.76 -13.08 15.59
CA CYS A 25 -1.82 -13.72 14.30
C CYS A 25 -2.98 -14.71 14.25
N SER A 26 -3.92 -14.52 13.32
CA SER A 26 -5.08 -15.41 13.15
C SER A 26 -4.70 -16.85 12.77
N TYR A 27 -3.44 -17.07 12.39
CA TYR A 27 -2.92 -18.38 11.99
C TYR A 27 -2.47 -19.25 13.17
N GLY A 28 -2.15 -18.64 14.33
CA GLY A 28 -1.88 -19.32 15.60
C GLY A 28 -0.95 -20.53 15.46
N GLU A 29 -1.40 -21.69 15.94
CA GLU A 29 -0.67 -22.97 15.90
C GLU A 29 -0.32 -23.49 14.51
N PHE A 30 -0.97 -22.97 13.47
CA PHE A 30 -0.66 -23.30 12.07
C PHE A 30 0.49 -22.48 11.50
N CYS A 31 1.05 -21.54 12.27
CA CYS A 31 2.18 -20.72 11.81
C CYS A 31 3.37 -21.63 11.46
N PRO A 32 3.91 -21.51 10.24
CA PRO A 32 5.06 -22.35 9.82
C PRO A 32 6.39 -21.88 10.44
N GLU A 33 6.39 -20.80 11.26
CA GLU A 33 7.58 -20.12 11.78
C GLU A 33 8.58 -19.67 10.70
N ASP A 34 8.07 -19.55 9.47
CA ASP A 34 8.81 -19.21 8.27
C ASP A 34 7.97 -18.21 7.47
N CYS A 35 8.42 -16.96 7.40
CA CYS A 35 7.67 -15.89 6.75
C CYS A 35 7.47 -16.13 5.25
N GLU A 36 8.40 -16.80 4.57
CA GLU A 36 8.24 -17.12 3.14
C GLU A 36 7.13 -18.13 2.92
N LYS A 37 7.11 -19.22 3.70
CA LYS A 37 6.01 -20.20 3.66
C LYS A 37 4.69 -19.59 4.08
N CYS A 38 4.71 -18.77 5.13
CA CYS A 38 3.53 -18.07 5.61
C CYS A 38 2.92 -17.18 4.53
N PHE A 39 3.78 -16.45 3.81
CA PHE A 39 3.37 -15.63 2.67
C PHE A 39 2.89 -16.49 1.49
N GLU A 40 3.54 -17.62 1.23
CA GLU A 40 3.14 -18.55 0.17
C GLU A 40 1.71 -19.07 0.39
N TYR A 41 1.28 -19.30 1.63
CA TYR A 41 -0.06 -19.79 1.95
C TYR A 41 -1.18 -18.76 1.68
N ILE A 42 -0.84 -17.48 1.55
CA ILE A 42 -1.80 -16.46 1.07
C ILE A 42 -2.12 -16.69 -0.41
N HIS A 43 -1.10 -16.99 -1.21
CA HIS A 43 -1.25 -17.19 -2.66
C HIS A 43 -1.69 -18.61 -3.03
N TYR A 44 -1.27 -19.60 -2.22
CA TYR A 44 -1.51 -21.02 -2.46
C TYR A 44 -2.07 -21.70 -1.20
N PRO A 45 -3.31 -21.38 -0.81
CA PRO A 45 -3.90 -21.89 0.45
C PRO A 45 -3.97 -23.42 0.49
N TYR A 46 -4.01 -24.11 -0.65
CA TYR A 46 -3.99 -25.56 -0.74
C TYR A 46 -2.65 -26.21 -0.30
N ARG A 47 -1.60 -25.40 -0.10
CA ARG A 47 -0.29 -25.86 0.44
C ARG A 47 -0.23 -25.81 1.96
N ALA A 48 -1.20 -25.15 2.60
CA ALA A 48 -1.29 -25.12 4.05
C ALA A 48 -1.64 -26.51 4.61
N LYS A 49 -1.40 -26.70 5.92
CA LYS A 49 -1.80 -27.92 6.61
C LYS A 49 -3.33 -28.08 6.56
N ASP A 50 -3.79 -29.34 6.51
CA ASP A 50 -5.21 -29.63 6.57
C ASP A 50 -5.86 -29.03 7.83
N GLY A 51 -7.01 -28.39 7.66
CA GLY A 51 -7.70 -27.70 8.74
C GLY A 51 -7.19 -26.31 9.08
N ALA A 52 -6.11 -25.83 8.46
CA ALA A 52 -5.63 -24.48 8.69
C ALA A 52 -6.62 -23.42 8.15
N PRO A 53 -6.84 -22.31 8.88
CA PRO A 53 -7.64 -21.21 8.39
C PRO A 53 -7.01 -20.55 7.16
N LYS A 54 -7.81 -19.84 6.36
CA LYS A 54 -7.27 -19.08 5.23
C LYS A 54 -6.28 -18.02 5.72
N ARG A 55 -5.05 -18.06 5.22
CA ARG A 55 -4.01 -17.10 5.61
C ARG A 55 -4.33 -15.70 5.09
N LYS A 56 -4.17 -14.70 5.96
CA LYS A 56 -4.39 -13.28 5.68
C LYS A 56 -3.10 -12.48 5.91
N TYR A 57 -3.09 -11.23 5.45
CA TYR A 57 -2.06 -10.25 5.77
C TYR A 57 -2.31 -9.69 7.19
N ASP A 58 -1.95 -10.44 8.22
CA ASP A 58 -2.20 -10.09 9.63
C ASP A 58 -0.98 -10.32 10.55
N CYS A 59 0.21 -10.45 9.96
CA CYS A 59 1.46 -10.68 10.68
C CYS A 59 2.51 -9.60 10.35
N PRO A 60 2.99 -8.83 11.35
CA PRO A 60 4.04 -7.81 11.14
C PRO A 60 5.35 -8.37 10.58
N ASN A 61 5.77 -9.58 11.02
CA ASN A 61 6.99 -10.22 10.52
C ASN A 61 6.87 -10.57 9.03
N MET A 62 5.67 -11.01 8.61
CA MET A 62 5.39 -11.26 7.20
C MET A 62 5.37 -9.96 6.40
N ALA A 63 4.89 -8.85 6.98
CA ALA A 63 4.93 -7.55 6.33
C ALA A 63 6.37 -7.06 6.09
N ASP A 64 7.25 -7.23 7.08
CA ASP A 64 8.67 -6.94 6.92
C ASP A 64 9.32 -7.82 5.83
N PHE A 65 9.01 -9.13 5.81
CA PHE A 65 9.47 -10.04 4.76
C PHE A 65 8.97 -9.62 3.37
N TYR A 66 7.66 -9.36 3.25
CA TYR A 66 7.04 -8.89 2.02
C TYR A 66 7.71 -7.61 1.51
N THR A 67 7.93 -6.66 2.41
CA THR A 67 8.56 -5.37 2.08
C THR A 67 9.98 -5.58 1.54
N CYS A 68 10.80 -6.40 2.20
CA CYS A 68 12.14 -6.71 1.72
C CYS A 68 12.13 -7.42 0.37
N LYS A 69 11.18 -8.32 0.15
CA LYS A 69 11.15 -9.16 -1.06
C LYS A 69 10.65 -8.41 -2.29
N TYR A 70 9.68 -7.52 -2.13
CA TYR A 70 8.93 -6.97 -3.27
C TYR A 70 9.08 -5.48 -3.51
N SER A 71 9.59 -4.69 -2.54
CA SER A 71 9.57 -3.23 -2.65
C SER A 71 10.29 -2.70 -3.88
N TYR A 72 11.47 -3.20 -4.22
CA TYR A 72 12.18 -2.72 -5.42
C TYR A 72 11.39 -2.97 -6.70
N ARG A 73 10.81 -4.16 -6.83
CA ARG A 73 10.01 -4.50 -7.99
C ARG A 73 8.79 -3.59 -8.10
N TYR A 74 8.00 -3.50 -7.05
CA TYR A 74 6.74 -2.74 -7.06
C TYR A 74 6.99 -1.23 -7.18
N THR A 75 8.06 -0.73 -6.57
CA THR A 75 8.51 0.64 -6.76
C THR A 75 8.84 0.92 -8.23
N SER A 76 9.57 0.01 -8.91
CA SER A 76 9.93 0.18 -10.32
C SER A 76 8.71 0.18 -11.25
N GLU A 77 7.68 -0.59 -10.94
CA GLU A 77 6.42 -0.62 -11.70
C GLU A 77 5.70 0.74 -11.63
N ILE A 78 5.63 1.34 -10.43
CA ILE A 78 5.04 2.68 -10.25
C ILE A 78 5.92 3.76 -10.87
N MET A 79 7.25 3.69 -10.74
CA MET A 79 8.16 4.61 -11.44
C MET A 79 7.89 4.61 -12.94
N TYR A 80 7.80 3.43 -13.54
CA TYR A 80 7.49 3.28 -14.96
C TYR A 80 6.15 3.92 -15.36
N ALA A 81 5.12 3.80 -14.53
CA ALA A 81 3.83 4.45 -14.75
C ALA A 81 3.94 5.98 -14.61
N LEU A 82 4.61 6.45 -13.56
CA LEU A 82 4.79 7.90 -13.29
C LEU A 82 5.57 8.60 -14.39
N GLU A 83 6.62 8.00 -14.94
CA GLU A 83 7.40 8.56 -16.05
C GLU A 83 6.58 8.85 -17.31
N ARG A 84 5.37 8.31 -17.40
CA ARG A 84 4.42 8.55 -18.50
C ARG A 84 3.39 9.63 -18.20
N THR A 85 3.38 10.14 -16.97
CA THR A 85 2.43 11.17 -16.50
C THR A 85 3.09 12.56 -16.49
N THR A 86 3.48 13.05 -17.65
CA THR A 86 4.34 14.25 -17.80
C THR A 86 3.84 15.51 -17.08
N ARG A 87 2.53 15.66 -16.90
CA ARG A 87 1.96 16.81 -16.17
C ARG A 87 2.27 16.79 -14.68
N LEU A 88 2.48 15.62 -14.07
CA LEU A 88 2.86 15.53 -12.64
C LEU A 88 4.25 16.13 -12.40
N PHE A 89 5.12 16.16 -13.41
CA PHE A 89 6.48 16.70 -13.29
C PHE A 89 6.52 18.19 -12.99
N THR A 90 5.43 18.91 -13.22
CA THR A 90 5.32 20.36 -13.01
C THR A 90 4.45 20.74 -11.80
N VAL A 91 3.94 19.77 -11.07
CA VAL A 91 3.09 20.02 -9.88
C VAL A 91 3.96 20.44 -8.71
N LYS A 92 3.79 21.69 -8.25
CA LYS A 92 4.58 22.21 -7.12
C LYS A 92 4.20 21.59 -5.78
N ASN A 93 2.90 21.41 -5.54
CA ASN A 93 2.37 20.85 -4.31
C ASN A 93 1.69 19.52 -4.64
N LEU A 94 2.48 18.45 -4.63
CA LEU A 94 2.01 17.13 -5.03
C LEU A 94 1.17 16.49 -3.91
N LYS A 95 -0.08 16.14 -4.23
CA LYS A 95 -1.02 15.46 -3.33
C LYS A 95 -1.29 14.06 -3.83
N VAL A 96 -1.02 13.08 -3.00
CA VAL A 96 -1.12 11.65 -3.36
C VAL A 96 -2.10 10.94 -2.44
N LEU A 97 -3.01 10.18 -3.02
CA LEU A 97 -3.93 9.28 -2.33
C LEU A 97 -3.62 7.85 -2.76
N SER A 98 -3.19 7.02 -1.81
CA SER A 98 -2.83 5.63 -2.06
C SER A 98 -3.79 4.70 -1.33
N PHE A 99 -4.46 3.82 -2.07
CA PHE A 99 -5.34 2.79 -1.53
C PHE A 99 -4.62 1.45 -1.42
N GLY A 100 -4.80 0.76 -0.28
CA GLY A 100 -4.06 -0.45 0.01
C GLY A 100 -2.56 -0.19 0.01
N CYS A 101 -2.12 0.89 0.64
CA CYS A 101 -0.76 1.42 0.49
C CYS A 101 0.33 0.43 0.96
N GLY A 102 -0.01 -0.52 1.85
CA GLY A 102 0.94 -1.51 2.33
C GLY A 102 2.28 -0.90 2.72
N PRO A 103 3.40 -1.33 2.15
CA PRO A 103 4.73 -0.77 2.44
C PRO A 103 5.00 0.58 1.76
N CYS A 104 4.03 1.19 1.08
CA CYS A 104 4.14 2.47 0.37
C CYS A 104 5.15 2.48 -0.78
N THR A 105 5.12 1.47 -1.63
CA THR A 105 6.01 1.36 -2.79
C THR A 105 5.82 2.46 -3.81
N ASP A 106 4.65 3.07 -3.87
CA ASP A 106 4.34 4.26 -4.63
C ASP A 106 5.01 5.53 -4.07
N LEU A 107 5.05 5.69 -2.74
CA LEU A 107 5.82 6.76 -2.09
C LEU A 107 7.33 6.59 -2.37
N PHE A 108 7.82 5.35 -2.33
CA PHE A 108 9.22 5.06 -2.69
C PHE A 108 9.53 5.44 -4.14
N ALA A 109 8.59 5.18 -5.05
CA ALA A 109 8.72 5.57 -6.46
C ALA A 109 8.80 7.09 -6.62
N ILE A 110 7.95 7.83 -5.93
CA ILE A 110 7.94 9.29 -5.93
C ILE A 110 9.27 9.84 -5.38
N ASP A 111 9.77 9.28 -4.26
CA ASP A 111 11.06 9.67 -3.69
C ASP A 111 12.22 9.39 -4.64
N CYS A 112 12.27 8.22 -5.26
CA CYS A 112 13.29 7.85 -6.24
C CYS A 112 13.28 8.80 -7.46
N LEU A 113 12.12 9.12 -8.00
CA LEU A 113 11.99 10.03 -9.14
C LEU A 113 12.33 11.48 -8.78
N ARG A 114 12.11 11.88 -7.54
CA ARG A 114 12.55 13.18 -7.04
C ARG A 114 14.08 13.24 -6.91
N GLU A 115 14.69 12.22 -6.31
CA GLU A 115 16.14 12.15 -6.11
C GLU A 115 16.91 12.14 -7.45
N ASN A 116 16.38 11.50 -8.49
CA ASN A 116 16.99 11.50 -9.82
C ASN A 116 16.62 12.72 -10.69
N GLY A 117 15.82 13.65 -10.15
CA GLY A 117 15.45 14.90 -10.84
C GLY A 117 14.34 14.76 -11.90
N THR A 118 13.74 13.58 -12.05
CA THR A 118 12.63 13.38 -12.99
C THR A 118 11.36 14.05 -12.51
N LEU A 119 11.08 13.97 -11.20
CA LEU A 119 9.92 14.58 -10.56
C LEU A 119 10.36 15.75 -9.69
N THR A 120 9.80 16.94 -9.94
CA THR A 120 10.16 18.17 -9.20
C THR A 120 8.93 18.77 -8.53
N TYR A 121 8.82 18.63 -7.21
CA TYR A 121 7.81 19.27 -6.41
C TYR A 121 8.44 20.02 -5.23
N ASP A 122 7.78 21.11 -4.81
CA ASP A 122 8.21 21.89 -3.64
C ASP A 122 7.74 21.22 -2.34
N THR A 123 6.50 20.69 -2.34
CA THR A 123 5.90 19.98 -1.21
C THR A 123 5.19 18.71 -1.66
N LEU A 124 5.18 17.73 -0.77
CA LEU A 124 4.45 16.46 -0.93
C LEU A 124 3.48 16.29 0.25
N GLU A 125 2.23 15.98 -0.05
CA GLU A 125 1.23 15.53 0.91
C GLU A 125 0.75 14.13 0.49
N TYR A 126 1.14 13.12 1.26
CA TYR A 126 0.83 11.71 1.00
C TYR A 126 -0.19 11.19 2.00
N HIS A 127 -1.31 10.68 1.49
CA HIS A 127 -2.34 10.01 2.26
C HIS A 127 -2.39 8.53 1.87
N GLY A 128 -1.88 7.67 2.74
CA GLY A 128 -1.93 6.21 2.60
C GLY A 128 -3.13 5.63 3.34
N ILE A 129 -3.91 4.81 2.66
CA ILE A 129 -5.06 4.10 3.22
C ILE A 129 -4.72 2.61 3.25
N ASP A 130 -4.86 2.00 4.42
CA ASP A 130 -4.77 0.55 4.57
C ASP A 130 -5.77 0.08 5.63
N TYR A 131 -6.16 -1.18 5.56
CA TYR A 131 -7.11 -1.74 6.51
C TYR A 131 -6.43 -2.16 7.82
N SER A 132 -5.16 -2.57 7.76
CA SER A 132 -4.51 -3.29 8.86
C SER A 132 -3.40 -2.49 9.52
N GLU A 133 -3.76 -1.70 10.56
CA GLU A 133 -2.78 -0.95 11.36
C GLU A 133 -1.74 -1.88 11.99
N SER A 134 -2.18 -2.96 12.64
CA SER A 134 -1.30 -3.87 13.38
C SER A 134 -0.21 -4.52 12.52
N VAL A 135 -0.45 -4.64 11.22
CA VAL A 135 0.49 -5.24 10.26
C VAL A 135 1.53 -4.23 9.79
N TRP A 136 1.07 -3.04 9.38
CA TRP A 136 1.91 -2.06 8.70
C TRP A 136 2.50 -0.99 9.62
N LYS A 137 2.03 -0.91 10.87
CA LYS A 137 2.38 0.17 11.79
C LYS A 137 3.89 0.42 11.91
N ASN A 138 4.69 -0.63 12.09
CA ASN A 138 6.14 -0.48 12.24
C ASN A 138 6.79 0.15 11.00
N ILE A 139 6.34 -0.25 9.81
CA ILE A 139 6.83 0.28 8.53
C ILE A 139 6.35 1.71 8.34
N HIS A 140 5.07 1.98 8.66
CA HIS A 140 4.50 3.32 8.54
C HIS A 140 5.11 4.31 9.55
N ASP A 141 5.44 3.87 10.76
CA ASP A 141 6.16 4.69 11.75
C ASP A 141 7.58 5.02 11.25
N ASP A 142 8.29 4.04 10.67
CA ASP A 142 9.59 4.29 10.02
C ASP A 142 9.46 5.31 8.88
N ILE A 143 8.42 5.18 8.03
CA ILE A 143 8.15 6.10 6.91
C ILE A 143 7.81 7.51 7.44
N LYS A 144 7.02 7.62 8.50
CA LYS A 144 6.70 8.91 9.14
C LYS A 144 7.93 9.66 9.66
N SER A 145 9.01 8.96 9.96
CA SER A 145 10.27 9.61 10.37
C SER A 145 10.88 10.52 9.30
N PHE A 146 10.42 10.43 8.06
CA PHE A 146 10.83 11.29 6.94
C PHE A 146 9.98 12.56 6.78
N GLU A 147 8.94 12.74 7.61
CA GLU A 147 8.15 13.98 7.62
C GLU A 147 9.01 15.18 7.96
N ASN A 148 8.72 16.29 7.29
CA ASN A 148 9.36 17.58 7.53
C ASN A 148 8.44 18.71 7.02
N ASP A 149 8.93 19.94 6.97
CA ASP A 149 8.13 21.09 6.53
C ASP A 149 7.62 20.96 5.07
N LYS A 150 8.29 20.15 4.24
CA LYS A 150 7.95 19.95 2.83
C LYS A 150 7.24 18.63 2.55
N ILE A 151 7.35 17.66 3.44
CA ILE A 151 6.79 16.31 3.27
C ILE A 151 5.85 16.03 4.44
N LYS A 152 4.57 15.83 4.13
CA LYS A 152 3.53 15.43 5.08
C LYS A 152 3.04 14.03 4.71
N ILE A 153 2.99 13.12 5.68
CA ILE A 153 2.58 11.72 5.49
C ILE A 153 1.52 11.36 6.52
N SER A 154 0.35 10.96 6.04
CA SER A 154 -0.76 10.54 6.89
C SER A 154 -1.21 9.14 6.51
N PHE A 155 -1.43 8.29 7.53
CA PHE A 155 -1.97 6.95 7.35
C PHE A 155 -3.35 6.84 7.98
N PHE A 156 -4.27 6.20 7.25
CA PHE A 156 -5.65 5.99 7.65
C PHE A 156 -5.96 4.50 7.64
N TYR A 157 -6.19 3.93 8.82
CA TYR A 157 -6.50 2.51 9.00
C TYR A 157 -7.99 2.32 9.13
N LYS A 158 -8.68 2.49 8.03
CA LYS A 158 -10.14 2.43 7.93
C LYS A 158 -10.56 1.77 6.63
N ASP A 159 -11.83 1.41 6.58
CA ASP A 159 -12.47 1.04 5.33
C ASP A 159 -12.34 2.14 4.27
N ALA A 160 -11.99 1.76 3.04
CA ALA A 160 -11.71 2.71 1.97
C ALA A 160 -12.93 3.57 1.60
N CYS A 161 -14.16 3.03 1.68
CA CYS A 161 -15.39 3.80 1.44
C CYS A 161 -15.59 4.87 2.50
N GLN A 162 -15.30 4.57 3.77
CA GLN A 162 -15.38 5.55 4.85
C GLN A 162 -14.41 6.71 4.63
N ILE A 163 -13.18 6.42 4.21
CA ILE A 163 -12.18 7.44 3.91
C ILE A 163 -12.62 8.30 2.73
N ILE A 164 -13.11 7.69 1.64
CA ILE A 164 -13.61 8.44 0.48
C ILE A 164 -14.72 9.40 0.93
N ASN A 165 -15.66 8.94 1.75
CA ASN A 165 -16.73 9.78 2.28
C ASN A 165 -16.20 10.91 3.17
N ASP A 166 -15.14 10.70 3.94
CA ASP A 166 -14.54 11.71 4.79
C ASP A 166 -13.81 12.78 3.97
N ILE A 167 -12.97 12.38 3.00
CA ILE A 167 -12.26 13.34 2.12
C ILE A 167 -13.23 14.09 1.20
N SER A 168 -14.36 13.49 0.81
CA SER A 168 -15.38 14.13 -0.02
C SER A 168 -16.06 15.32 0.65
N LYS A 169 -16.04 15.40 1.97
CA LYS A 169 -16.57 16.54 2.74
C LYS A 169 -15.64 17.75 2.75
N GLY A 170 -14.36 17.53 2.45
CA GLY A 170 -13.32 18.56 2.43
C GLY A 170 -13.06 19.15 1.05
N THR A 171 -12.04 20.00 1.00
CA THR A 171 -11.53 20.65 -0.23
C THR A 171 -10.21 20.02 -0.72
N TRP A 172 -9.76 18.95 -0.06
CA TRP A 172 -8.53 18.28 -0.44
C TRP A 172 -8.78 17.40 -1.68
N ILE A 173 -8.07 17.69 -2.76
CA ILE A 173 -8.18 16.96 -4.02
C ILE A 173 -6.78 16.44 -4.39
N PRO A 174 -6.59 15.13 -4.60
CA PRO A 174 -5.30 14.57 -4.98
C PRO A 174 -4.94 14.93 -6.43
N ASP A 175 -3.65 15.02 -6.71
CA ASP A 175 -3.08 15.08 -8.06
C ASP A 175 -2.86 13.67 -8.62
N LEU A 176 -2.63 12.72 -7.71
CA LEU A 176 -2.37 11.32 -8.04
C LEU A 176 -3.16 10.40 -7.10
N ILE A 177 -3.84 9.43 -7.67
CA ILE A 177 -4.48 8.32 -6.94
C ILE A 177 -3.81 7.03 -7.38
N VAL A 178 -3.41 6.19 -6.42
CA VAL A 178 -2.73 4.92 -6.71
C VAL A 178 -3.52 3.75 -6.15
N PHE A 179 -3.69 2.73 -6.99
CA PHE A 179 -4.15 1.39 -6.66
C PHE A 179 -3.08 0.41 -7.14
N GLN A 180 -2.33 -0.18 -6.22
CA GLN A 180 -1.33 -1.18 -6.57
C GLN A 180 -1.64 -2.51 -5.91
N TYR A 181 -2.05 -3.50 -6.69
CA TYR A 181 -2.47 -4.86 -6.26
C TYR A 181 -3.67 -4.88 -5.31
N VAL A 182 -4.50 -3.84 -5.35
CA VAL A 182 -5.65 -3.68 -4.45
C VAL A 182 -6.82 -4.55 -4.88
N PHE A 183 -7.19 -4.51 -6.14
CA PHE A 183 -8.38 -5.22 -6.62
C PHE A 183 -8.18 -6.74 -6.62
N SER A 184 -6.99 -7.21 -6.98
CA SER A 184 -6.65 -8.63 -6.88
C SER A 184 -6.63 -9.15 -5.45
N ASP A 185 -6.30 -8.30 -4.47
CA ASP A 185 -6.39 -8.64 -3.05
C ASP A 185 -7.83 -8.59 -2.55
N MET A 186 -8.59 -7.57 -2.92
CA MET A 186 -10.02 -7.48 -2.61
C MET A 186 -10.79 -8.69 -3.15
N GLU A 187 -10.52 -9.15 -4.37
CA GLU A 187 -11.18 -10.33 -4.95
C GLU A 187 -10.96 -11.60 -4.12
N LYS A 188 -9.78 -11.73 -3.51
CA LYS A 188 -9.46 -12.88 -2.66
C LYS A 188 -10.08 -12.82 -1.27
N HIS A 189 -10.28 -11.62 -0.73
CA HIS A 189 -10.56 -11.42 0.69
C HIS A 189 -11.90 -10.76 1.01
N THR A 190 -12.63 -10.28 0.00
CA THR A 190 -13.93 -9.63 0.19
C THR A 190 -14.99 -10.14 -0.81
N SER A 191 -16.23 -9.75 -0.63
CA SER A 191 -17.32 -10.11 -1.54
C SER A 191 -17.36 -9.20 -2.77
N SER A 192 -17.92 -9.70 -3.86
CA SER A 192 -18.15 -8.91 -5.08
C SER A 192 -19.02 -7.67 -4.82
N ASP A 193 -19.95 -7.75 -3.86
CA ASP A 193 -20.81 -6.62 -3.50
C ASP A 193 -20.04 -5.51 -2.80
N ASN A 194 -19.06 -5.86 -1.95
CA ASN A 194 -18.18 -4.87 -1.33
C ASN A 194 -17.27 -4.19 -2.36
N ILE A 195 -16.74 -4.94 -3.33
CA ILE A 195 -15.95 -4.36 -4.42
C ILE A 195 -16.82 -3.41 -5.25
N ARG A 196 -18.05 -3.79 -5.57
CA ARG A 196 -18.99 -2.94 -6.30
C ARG A 196 -19.29 -1.67 -5.52
N SER A 197 -19.63 -1.78 -4.22
CA SER A 197 -19.90 -0.64 -3.35
C SER A 197 -18.72 0.32 -3.29
N PHE A 198 -17.50 -0.21 -3.20
CA PHE A 198 -16.28 0.59 -3.25
C PHE A 198 -16.15 1.36 -4.58
N LEU A 199 -16.33 0.67 -5.71
CA LEU A 199 -16.23 1.29 -7.04
C LEU A 199 -17.30 2.36 -7.27
N GLU A 200 -18.52 2.13 -6.80
CA GLU A 200 -19.62 3.12 -6.85
C GLU A 200 -19.27 4.35 -6.02
N THR A 201 -18.88 4.18 -4.75
CA THR A 201 -18.47 5.27 -3.85
C THR A 201 -17.28 6.06 -4.43
N PHE A 202 -16.29 5.37 -4.99
CA PHE A 202 -15.13 6.00 -5.62
C PHE A 202 -15.53 6.78 -6.88
N SER A 203 -16.40 6.21 -7.71
CA SER A 203 -16.90 6.87 -8.93
C SER A 203 -17.70 8.13 -8.59
N GLU A 204 -18.57 8.09 -7.58
CA GLU A 204 -19.31 9.26 -7.10
C GLU A 204 -18.36 10.36 -6.60
N TYR A 205 -17.39 10.00 -5.77
CA TYR A 205 -16.36 10.94 -5.31
C TYR A 205 -15.61 11.57 -6.50
N TYR A 206 -15.11 10.74 -7.41
CA TYR A 206 -14.33 11.22 -8.54
C TYR A 206 -15.12 12.16 -9.42
N ASN A 207 -16.35 11.80 -9.79
CA ASN A 207 -17.19 12.60 -10.67
C ASN A 207 -17.72 13.89 -10.01
N SER A 208 -17.94 13.87 -8.69
CA SER A 208 -18.55 15.01 -8.00
C SER A 208 -17.55 15.99 -7.40
N LYS A 209 -16.36 15.54 -7.04
CA LYS A 209 -15.39 16.31 -6.25
C LYS A 209 -14.08 16.58 -6.98
N VAL A 210 -13.64 15.66 -7.84
CA VAL A 210 -12.39 15.85 -8.56
C VAL A 210 -12.62 16.83 -9.71
N THR A 211 -12.25 18.09 -9.50
CA THR A 211 -12.48 19.22 -10.43
C THR A 211 -11.25 19.58 -11.26
N LYS A 212 -10.13 18.90 -11.02
CA LYS A 212 -8.85 19.10 -11.72
C LYS A 212 -8.38 17.80 -12.37
N ASP A 213 -7.41 17.93 -13.25
CA ASP A 213 -6.73 16.76 -13.81
C ASP A 213 -6.04 15.97 -12.70
N THR A 214 -6.62 14.84 -12.31
CA THR A 214 -6.05 13.89 -11.36
C THR A 214 -5.68 12.63 -12.11
N TYR A 215 -4.43 12.17 -11.94
CA TYR A 215 -4.00 10.90 -12.50
C TYR A 215 -4.42 9.74 -11.62
N ILE A 216 -4.84 8.66 -12.24
CA ILE A 216 -5.10 7.39 -11.56
C ILE A 216 -4.13 6.36 -12.11
N ILE A 217 -3.30 5.80 -11.24
CA ILE A 217 -2.48 4.63 -11.54
C ILE A 217 -3.20 3.42 -10.98
N LEU A 218 -3.56 2.51 -11.86
CA LEU A 218 -4.07 1.19 -11.53
C LEU A 218 -3.06 0.16 -12.02
N ASN A 219 -2.33 -0.44 -11.07
CA ASN A 219 -1.37 -1.50 -11.32
C ASN A 219 -1.81 -2.76 -10.58
N ASP A 220 -2.28 -3.77 -11.31
CA ASP A 220 -2.82 -4.99 -10.71
C ASP A 220 -2.50 -6.22 -11.57
N ILE A 221 -2.68 -7.41 -10.98
CA ILE A 221 -2.47 -8.66 -11.69
C ILE A 221 -3.59 -8.81 -12.72
N ASN A 222 -3.20 -9.08 -13.97
CA ASN A 222 -4.16 -9.54 -14.95
C ASN A 222 -4.56 -10.99 -14.61
N LEU A 223 -5.65 -11.13 -13.88
CA LEU A 223 -6.29 -12.42 -13.64
C LEU A 223 -7.01 -12.87 -14.93
N GLY A 224 -6.27 -12.96 -16.02
CA GLY A 224 -6.79 -13.54 -17.26
C GLY A 224 -7.39 -14.91 -16.91
N ARG A 225 -8.69 -15.04 -17.09
CA ARG A 225 -9.38 -16.32 -16.98
C ARG A 225 -8.74 -17.25 -18.00
N SER A 226 -7.89 -18.14 -17.51
CA SER A 226 -7.42 -19.30 -18.29
C SER A 226 -8.54 -20.31 -18.40
#